data_2033ba543f6d2e747f6ca462158ca433
#
_entry.id   2033ba543f6d2e747f6ca462158ca433
#
_cell.length_a   1.000
_cell.length_b   1.000
_cell.length_c   1.000
_cell.angle_alpha   90.00
_cell.angle_beta   90.00
_cell.angle_gamma   90.00
#
_symmetry.space_group_name_H-M   'P 1'
#
loop_
_entity.id
_entity.type
_entity.pdbx_description
1 polymer ?
#
loop_
_entity_poly.entity_id
_entity_poly.type
_entity_poly.pdbx_seq_one_letter_code
_entity_poly.pdbx_strand_id
1 'polypeptide(L)'
;MPRPGFLGILMLDTRFPRPAGDVGSPQTWRRAGIPVRFMTVEGATPQRIVKDADPALLQPFVDAARRLVREGATMLSTSCGFLASYQDALSQAVDVPVITSSLLQAARFARPGIVTIDAASLTPSVLAAARVPDATPVQGVEPGCEFHRRILSNHRTLDLQRAEQDVVRAAMKLIERHPAVTDIVMECTNMPPYRSAVSGATGRPVHDMETLLVDAWAALRQDKP
;
A
#
# COMPACT_ATOMS: atom_id res chain seq x y z
N MET A 1 -22.36 20.46 15.45
CA MET A 1 -22.27 19.10 14.88
C MET A 1 -20.80 18.69 14.84
N PRO A 2 -20.42 17.51 15.35
CA PRO A 2 -19.04 17.04 15.20
C PRO A 2 -18.71 16.94 13.71
N ARG A 3 -17.53 17.40 13.32
CA ARG A 3 -17.06 17.28 11.92
C ARG A 3 -17.03 15.79 11.55
N PRO A 4 -17.53 15.40 10.36
CA PRO A 4 -17.39 14.01 9.91
C PRO A 4 -15.90 13.67 9.88
N GLY A 5 -15.55 12.50 10.47
CA GLY A 5 -14.17 12.02 10.45
C GLY A 5 -13.66 11.77 9.03
N PHE A 6 -12.36 11.66 8.86
CA PHE A 6 -11.71 11.43 7.57
C PHE A 6 -10.63 10.35 7.68
N LEU A 7 -10.30 9.74 6.54
CA LEU A 7 -9.14 8.89 6.39
C LEU A 7 -7.89 9.76 6.30
N GLY A 8 -6.96 9.62 7.23
CA GLY A 8 -5.64 10.25 7.15
C GLY A 8 -4.64 9.36 6.45
N ILE A 9 -3.97 9.85 5.40
CA ILE A 9 -2.93 9.10 4.69
C ILE A 9 -1.58 9.78 4.90
N LEU A 10 -0.66 9.05 5.52
CA LEU A 10 0.74 9.42 5.68
C LEU A 10 1.46 9.18 4.35
N MET A 11 1.88 10.25 3.71
CA MET A 11 2.45 10.22 2.37
C MET A 11 3.97 10.20 2.41
N LEU A 12 4.58 9.39 1.55
CA LEU A 12 5.97 9.59 1.20
C LEU A 12 6.13 10.92 0.44
N ASP A 13 7.32 11.49 0.52
CA ASP A 13 7.73 12.67 -0.25
C ASP A 13 8.02 12.25 -1.70
N THR A 14 6.98 12.29 -2.53
CA THR A 14 7.01 11.74 -3.88
C THR A 14 6.53 12.73 -4.93
N ARG A 15 7.04 12.55 -6.17
CA ARG A 15 6.79 13.44 -7.30
C ARG A 15 6.21 12.72 -8.53
N PHE A 16 6.14 11.40 -8.51
CA PHE A 16 5.57 10.62 -9.61
C PHE A 16 4.06 10.81 -9.72
N PRO A 17 3.47 10.63 -10.93
CA PRO A 17 2.03 10.75 -11.15
C PRO A 17 1.26 9.69 -10.35
N ARG A 18 0.11 10.10 -9.81
CA ARG A 18 -0.78 9.22 -9.05
C ARG A 18 -2.15 9.17 -9.72
N PRO A 19 -2.40 8.20 -10.62
CA PRO A 19 -3.69 8.03 -11.27
C PRO A 19 -4.77 7.58 -10.27
N ALA A 20 -6.04 7.64 -10.70
CA ALA A 20 -7.12 7.09 -9.90
C ALA A 20 -6.92 5.58 -9.67
N GLY A 21 -7.14 5.12 -8.43
CA GLY A 21 -6.77 3.81 -7.92
C GLY A 21 -5.52 3.88 -7.01
N ASP A 22 -4.55 4.74 -7.32
CA ASP A 22 -3.40 4.98 -6.44
C ASP A 22 -3.87 5.54 -5.09
N VAL A 23 -3.32 5.02 -3.99
CA VAL A 23 -3.70 5.40 -2.61
C VAL A 23 -3.45 6.88 -2.33
N GLY A 24 -2.42 7.46 -2.92
CA GLY A 24 -2.12 8.90 -2.79
C GLY A 24 -2.88 9.80 -3.76
N SER A 25 -3.83 9.26 -4.55
CA SER A 25 -4.65 10.04 -5.47
C SER A 25 -5.94 10.52 -4.81
N PRO A 26 -6.23 11.82 -4.80
CA PRO A 26 -7.52 12.33 -4.30
C PRO A 26 -8.73 11.77 -5.07
N GLN A 27 -8.54 11.39 -6.34
CA GLN A 27 -9.61 10.85 -7.17
C GLN A 27 -10.07 9.46 -6.70
N THR A 28 -9.16 8.64 -6.18
CA THR A 28 -9.45 7.33 -5.60
C THR A 28 -10.53 7.46 -4.52
N TRP A 29 -10.29 8.31 -3.56
CA TRP A 29 -11.17 8.48 -2.39
C TRP A 29 -12.46 9.23 -2.69
N ARG A 30 -12.42 10.17 -3.65
CA ARG A 30 -13.67 10.80 -4.14
C ARG A 30 -14.61 9.78 -4.77
N ARG A 31 -14.10 8.84 -5.57
CA ARG A 31 -14.90 7.76 -6.15
C ARG A 31 -15.48 6.82 -5.10
N ALA A 32 -14.72 6.56 -4.04
CA ALA A 32 -15.16 5.73 -2.91
C ALA A 32 -16.10 6.47 -1.94
N GLY A 33 -16.30 7.79 -2.09
CA GLY A 33 -17.10 8.59 -1.14
C GLY A 33 -16.45 8.73 0.23
N ILE A 34 -15.13 8.57 0.33
CA ILE A 34 -14.37 8.62 1.58
C ILE A 34 -13.69 9.99 1.72
N PRO A 35 -14.02 10.79 2.75
CA PRO A 35 -13.27 11.99 3.07
C PRO A 35 -11.82 11.64 3.40
N VAL A 36 -10.85 12.28 2.73
CA VAL A 36 -9.42 11.98 2.90
C VAL A 36 -8.63 13.25 3.15
N ARG A 37 -7.57 13.12 3.96
CA ARG A 37 -6.48 14.11 4.06
C ARG A 37 -5.14 13.43 3.93
N PHE A 38 -4.27 14.06 3.17
CA PHE A 38 -2.90 13.62 2.96
C PHE A 38 -1.95 14.47 3.79
N MET A 39 -0.97 13.83 4.42
CA MET A 39 0.10 14.50 5.12
C MET A 39 1.43 13.92 4.68
N THR A 40 2.22 14.72 3.96
CA THR A 40 3.54 14.31 3.50
C THR A 40 4.53 14.35 4.67
N VAL A 41 5.26 13.25 4.85
CA VAL A 41 6.41 13.18 5.73
C VAL A 41 7.64 13.60 4.92
N GLU A 42 8.11 14.81 5.16
CA GLU A 42 9.22 15.40 4.41
C GLU A 42 10.48 14.53 4.45
N GLY A 43 11.13 14.38 3.32
CA GLY A 43 12.32 13.57 3.17
C GLY A 43 12.11 12.05 3.22
N ALA A 44 10.87 11.56 3.44
CA ALA A 44 10.55 10.13 3.35
C ALA A 44 10.42 9.70 1.87
N THR A 45 11.52 9.62 1.17
CA THR A 45 11.55 9.22 -0.24
C THR A 45 11.42 7.71 -0.40
N PRO A 46 11.00 7.20 -1.60
CA PRO A 46 10.98 5.76 -1.87
C PRO A 46 12.34 5.09 -1.63
N GLN A 47 13.44 5.75 -1.97
CA GLN A 47 14.79 5.25 -1.71
C GLN A 47 15.00 4.98 -0.21
N ARG A 48 14.75 5.97 0.64
CA ARG A 48 14.98 5.85 2.08
C ARG A 48 14.09 4.81 2.75
N ILE A 49 12.83 4.69 2.31
CA ILE A 49 11.89 3.73 2.90
C ILE A 49 12.11 2.31 2.36
N VAL A 50 12.16 2.16 1.02
CA VAL A 50 12.15 0.84 0.38
C VAL A 50 13.55 0.22 0.34
N LYS A 51 14.57 1.02 0.02
CA LYS A 51 15.94 0.51 -0.17
C LYS A 51 16.78 0.60 1.09
N ASP A 52 16.72 1.73 1.77
CA ASP A 52 17.61 2.02 2.89
C ASP A 52 17.00 1.57 4.23
N ALA A 53 15.68 1.36 4.29
CA ALA A 53 14.92 1.04 5.51
C ALA A 53 15.29 1.98 6.68
N ASP A 54 15.41 3.28 6.39
CA ASP A 54 15.98 4.30 7.27
C ASP A 54 15.19 4.44 8.58
N PRO A 55 15.75 4.04 9.74
CA PRO A 55 15.04 4.06 11.01
C PRO A 55 14.76 5.49 11.52
N ALA A 56 15.48 6.49 11.03
CA ALA A 56 15.28 7.89 11.42
C ALA A 56 13.92 8.44 10.98
N LEU A 57 13.25 7.76 10.04
CA LEU A 57 11.94 8.18 9.54
C LEU A 57 10.77 7.75 10.44
N LEU A 58 10.94 6.81 11.36
CA LEU A 58 9.85 6.33 12.21
C LEU A 58 9.21 7.48 13.01
N GLN A 59 10.02 8.27 13.72
CA GLN A 59 9.49 9.35 14.55
C GLN A 59 8.73 10.42 13.74
N PRO A 60 9.23 10.91 12.58
CA PRO A 60 8.46 11.77 11.69
C PRO A 60 7.08 11.21 11.29
N PHE A 61 6.98 9.89 11.01
CA PHE A 61 5.69 9.25 10.73
C PHE A 61 4.77 9.23 11.95
N VAL A 62 5.29 8.95 13.14
CA VAL A 62 4.53 8.99 14.41
C VAL A 62 3.98 10.39 14.67
N ASP A 63 4.79 11.43 14.48
CA ASP A 63 4.38 12.82 14.72
C ASP A 63 3.31 13.27 13.72
N ALA A 64 3.44 12.87 12.44
CA ALA A 64 2.44 13.11 11.41
C ALA A 64 1.13 12.37 11.72
N ALA A 65 1.19 11.12 12.19
CA ALA A 65 0.02 10.34 12.59
C ALA A 65 -0.75 11.03 13.73
N ARG A 66 -0.06 11.41 14.80
CA ARG A 66 -0.63 12.15 15.92
C ARG A 66 -1.27 13.46 15.49
N ARG A 67 -0.63 14.17 14.56
CA ARG A 67 -1.18 15.41 14.02
C ARG A 67 -2.48 15.17 13.26
N LEU A 68 -2.55 14.19 12.35
CA LEU A 68 -3.79 13.86 11.63
C LEU A 68 -4.93 13.49 12.57
N VAL A 69 -4.64 12.73 13.65
CA VAL A 69 -5.67 12.38 14.66
C VAL A 69 -6.17 13.62 15.38
N ARG A 70 -5.28 14.52 15.82
CA ARG A 70 -5.70 15.82 16.40
C ARG A 70 -6.54 16.67 15.45
N GLU A 71 -6.33 16.55 14.14
CA GLU A 71 -7.10 17.23 13.10
C GLU A 71 -8.45 16.54 12.80
N GLY A 72 -8.73 15.37 13.41
CA GLY A 72 -9.99 14.64 13.32
C GLY A 72 -9.96 13.43 12.38
N ALA A 73 -8.79 12.88 12.08
CA ALA A 73 -8.72 11.58 11.41
C ALA A 73 -9.35 10.51 12.30
N THR A 74 -10.18 9.64 11.72
CA THR A 74 -10.81 8.50 12.41
C THR A 74 -10.24 7.16 11.97
N MET A 75 -9.38 7.14 10.98
CA MET A 75 -8.58 6.02 10.52
C MET A 75 -7.31 6.57 9.86
N LEU A 76 -6.20 5.86 10.00
CA LEU A 76 -4.93 6.22 9.36
C LEU A 76 -4.45 5.12 8.42
N SER A 77 -3.75 5.56 7.37
CA SER A 77 -3.06 4.68 6.43
C SER A 77 -1.78 5.32 5.91
N THR A 78 -1.07 4.63 5.03
CA THR A 78 0.18 5.08 4.42
C THR A 78 0.17 4.96 2.90
N SER A 79 1.06 5.66 2.22
CA SER A 79 1.23 5.58 0.77
C SER A 79 2.39 4.67 0.35
N CYS A 80 2.77 3.70 1.21
CA CYS A 80 3.84 2.74 0.91
C CYS A 80 3.65 1.45 1.72
N GLY A 81 3.52 0.30 1.06
CA GLY A 81 3.29 -0.98 1.72
C GLY A 81 4.46 -1.47 2.57
N PHE A 82 5.69 -1.03 2.30
CA PHE A 82 6.88 -1.32 3.12
C PHE A 82 6.77 -0.72 4.53
N LEU A 83 5.90 0.26 4.75
CA LEU A 83 5.60 0.79 6.08
C LEU A 83 4.79 -0.20 6.96
N ALA A 84 4.57 -1.43 6.50
CA ALA A 84 4.19 -2.55 7.35
C ALA A 84 5.12 -2.68 8.57
N SER A 85 6.42 -2.39 8.40
CA SER A 85 7.40 -2.35 9.48
C SER A 85 7.09 -1.33 10.59
N TYR A 86 6.26 -0.32 10.30
CA TYR A 86 5.84 0.71 11.27
C TYR A 86 4.45 0.45 11.84
N GLN A 87 3.78 -0.67 11.47
CA GLN A 87 2.41 -0.96 11.86
C GLN A 87 2.19 -0.88 13.38
N ASP A 88 2.99 -1.60 14.15
CA ASP A 88 2.83 -1.65 15.60
C ASP A 88 3.14 -0.30 16.25
N ALA A 89 4.22 0.36 15.84
CA ALA A 89 4.62 1.65 16.38
C ALA A 89 3.56 2.75 16.12
N LEU A 90 3.00 2.78 14.92
CA LEU A 90 1.95 3.74 14.57
C LEU A 90 0.64 3.41 15.30
N SER A 91 0.28 2.14 15.41
CA SER A 91 -0.92 1.71 16.14
C SER A 91 -0.84 2.01 17.63
N GLN A 92 0.35 1.92 18.23
CA GLN A 92 0.57 2.28 19.64
C GLN A 92 0.59 3.80 19.89
N ALA A 93 0.87 4.58 18.86
CA ALA A 93 1.03 6.03 18.98
C ALA A 93 -0.29 6.81 18.94
N VAL A 94 -1.42 6.19 18.53
CA VAL A 94 -2.72 6.83 18.31
C VAL A 94 -3.88 5.90 18.69
N ASP A 95 -5.05 6.49 19.00
CA ASP A 95 -6.25 5.77 19.44
C ASP A 95 -7.25 5.47 18.30
N VAL A 96 -6.81 5.56 17.04
CA VAL A 96 -7.64 5.25 15.88
C VAL A 96 -7.06 4.04 15.11
N PRO A 97 -7.87 3.28 14.36
CA PRO A 97 -7.35 2.20 13.53
C PRO A 97 -6.27 2.68 12.56
N VAL A 98 -5.18 1.91 12.47
CA VAL A 98 -4.05 2.15 11.55
C VAL A 98 -3.88 0.94 10.65
N ILE A 99 -3.84 1.17 9.34
CA ILE A 99 -3.58 0.14 8.32
C ILE A 99 -2.45 0.65 7.44
N THR A 100 -1.24 0.13 7.65
CA THR A 100 -0.04 0.63 6.97
C THR A 100 0.23 -0.02 5.62
N SER A 101 -0.26 -1.24 5.41
CA SER A 101 0.06 -2.04 4.22
C SER A 101 -1.07 -3.01 3.86
N SER A 102 -1.24 -3.26 2.57
CA SER A 102 -2.09 -4.34 2.07
C SER A 102 -1.61 -5.73 2.48
N LEU A 103 -0.36 -5.88 2.86
CA LEU A 103 0.20 -7.14 3.36
C LEU A 103 -0.53 -7.65 4.62
N LEU A 104 -1.08 -6.74 5.43
CA LEU A 104 -1.83 -7.08 6.66
C LEU A 104 -3.06 -7.97 6.42
N GLN A 105 -3.54 -8.05 5.19
CA GLN A 105 -4.65 -8.93 4.83
C GLN A 105 -4.21 -10.31 4.31
N ALA A 106 -2.92 -10.54 4.07
CA ALA A 106 -2.44 -11.78 3.46
C ALA A 106 -2.85 -13.04 4.26
N ALA A 107 -2.81 -12.97 5.59
CA ALA A 107 -3.21 -14.06 6.47
C ALA A 107 -4.71 -14.42 6.40
N ARG A 108 -5.55 -13.61 5.72
CA ARG A 108 -6.97 -13.90 5.53
C ARG A 108 -7.22 -14.91 4.41
N PHE A 109 -6.22 -15.14 3.55
CA PHE A 109 -6.34 -15.99 2.38
C PHE A 109 -5.64 -17.33 2.61
N ALA A 110 -6.22 -18.40 2.09
CA ALA A 110 -5.69 -19.75 2.29
C ALA A 110 -4.32 -19.97 1.61
N ARG A 111 -4.15 -19.40 0.42
CA ARG A 111 -2.92 -19.53 -0.39
C ARG A 111 -2.62 -18.21 -1.09
N PRO A 112 -2.21 -17.16 -0.33
CA PRO A 112 -1.87 -15.88 -0.92
C PRO A 112 -0.56 -15.94 -1.70
N GLY A 113 -0.44 -15.08 -2.70
CA GLY A 113 0.83 -14.73 -3.33
C GLY A 113 0.97 -13.22 -3.38
N ILE A 114 2.18 -12.71 -3.22
CA ILE A 114 2.45 -11.27 -3.13
C ILE A 114 3.10 -10.78 -4.43
N VAL A 115 2.56 -9.70 -4.98
CA VAL A 115 3.22 -8.89 -6.02
C VAL A 115 3.71 -7.60 -5.41
N THR A 116 5.00 -7.31 -5.55
CA THR A 116 5.66 -6.13 -4.97
C THR A 116 6.46 -5.36 -6.01
N ILE A 117 6.79 -4.11 -5.71
CA ILE A 117 7.67 -3.32 -6.56
C ILE A 117 9.11 -3.84 -6.56
N ASP A 118 9.58 -4.37 -5.42
CA ASP A 118 10.96 -4.86 -5.27
C ASP A 118 11.00 -6.01 -4.26
N ALA A 119 11.06 -7.23 -4.76
CA ALA A 119 11.11 -8.42 -3.93
C ALA A 119 12.38 -8.50 -3.06
N ALA A 120 13.50 -7.97 -3.53
CA ALA A 120 14.75 -7.97 -2.78
C ALA A 120 14.71 -7.07 -1.53
N SER A 121 13.93 -6.00 -1.57
CA SER A 121 13.72 -5.09 -0.43
C SER A 121 12.60 -5.55 0.50
N LEU A 122 11.71 -6.45 0.06
CA LEU A 122 10.64 -7.01 0.90
C LEU A 122 11.22 -8.11 1.81
N THR A 123 11.92 -7.66 2.84
CA THR A 123 12.66 -8.52 3.76
C THR A 123 11.75 -9.39 4.64
N PRO A 124 12.26 -10.50 5.22
CA PRO A 124 11.52 -11.30 6.19
C PRO A 124 10.97 -10.49 7.37
N SER A 125 11.69 -9.45 7.81
CA SER A 125 11.22 -8.57 8.90
C SER A 125 9.99 -7.75 8.51
N VAL A 126 9.90 -7.26 7.28
CA VAL A 126 8.71 -6.55 6.78
C VAL A 126 7.52 -7.50 6.68
N LEU A 127 7.74 -8.71 6.15
CA LEU A 127 6.70 -9.75 6.05
C LEU A 127 6.18 -10.17 7.43
N ALA A 128 7.10 -10.38 8.39
CA ALA A 128 6.76 -10.73 9.77
C ALA A 128 5.97 -9.61 10.47
N ALA A 129 6.35 -8.35 10.28
CA ALA A 129 5.63 -7.20 10.82
C ALA A 129 4.18 -7.12 10.29
N ALA A 130 3.97 -7.53 9.05
CA ALA A 130 2.63 -7.65 8.46
C ALA A 130 1.92 -8.97 8.78
N ARG A 131 2.55 -9.89 9.53
CA ARG A 131 2.03 -11.23 9.85
C ARG A 131 1.68 -12.04 8.60
N VAL A 132 2.47 -11.87 7.55
CA VAL A 132 2.33 -12.66 6.32
C VAL A 132 2.64 -14.12 6.63
N PRO A 133 1.83 -15.10 6.20
CA PRO A 133 2.09 -16.51 6.43
C PRO A 133 3.46 -16.93 5.89
N ASP A 134 4.15 -17.80 6.62
CA ASP A 134 5.44 -18.35 6.19
C ASP A 134 5.32 -19.02 4.82
N ALA A 135 6.39 -18.98 4.04
CA ALA A 135 6.46 -19.52 2.69
C ALA A 135 5.47 -18.91 1.67
N THR A 136 4.85 -17.76 1.97
CA THR A 136 4.04 -17.03 0.98
C THR A 136 4.93 -16.62 -0.19
N PRO A 137 4.58 -17.01 -1.43
CA PRO A 137 5.36 -16.64 -2.61
C PRO A 137 5.37 -15.13 -2.82
N VAL A 138 6.54 -14.58 -3.11
CA VAL A 138 6.73 -13.15 -3.43
C VAL A 138 7.34 -13.01 -4.82
N GLN A 139 6.71 -12.20 -5.65
CA GLN A 139 7.20 -11.84 -6.98
C GLN A 139 7.32 -10.32 -7.12
N GLY A 140 8.51 -9.82 -7.37
CA GLY A 140 8.74 -8.42 -7.73
C GLY A 140 8.49 -8.17 -9.22
N VAL A 141 8.19 -6.92 -9.56
CA VAL A 141 8.31 -6.48 -10.96
C VAL A 141 9.77 -6.58 -11.40
N GLU A 142 9.99 -6.65 -12.71
CA GLU A 142 11.35 -6.75 -13.26
C GLU A 142 12.19 -5.52 -12.89
N PRO A 143 13.38 -5.69 -12.26
CA PRO A 143 14.26 -4.58 -11.95
C PRO A 143 14.58 -3.73 -13.21
N GLY A 144 14.49 -2.42 -13.09
CA GLY A 144 14.76 -1.49 -14.20
C GLY A 144 13.60 -1.30 -15.19
N CYS A 145 12.49 -2.03 -15.08
CA CYS A 145 11.30 -1.79 -15.89
C CYS A 145 10.70 -0.39 -15.60
N GLU A 146 9.72 0.04 -16.39
CA GLU A 146 9.15 1.39 -16.26
C GLU A 146 8.59 1.64 -14.85
N PHE A 147 7.73 0.72 -14.34
CA PHE A 147 7.15 0.86 -13.01
C PHE A 147 8.21 0.92 -11.91
N HIS A 148 9.12 -0.07 -11.88
CA HIS A 148 10.19 -0.14 -10.89
C HIS A 148 11.06 1.11 -10.87
N ARG A 149 11.60 1.46 -12.04
CA ARG A 149 12.55 2.56 -12.19
C ARG A 149 11.92 3.91 -11.82
N ARG A 150 10.70 4.20 -12.34
CA ARG A 150 10.07 5.51 -12.16
C ARG A 150 9.60 5.74 -10.73
N ILE A 151 9.03 4.72 -10.11
CA ILE A 151 8.55 4.84 -8.72
C ILE A 151 9.73 4.93 -7.75
N LEU A 152 10.72 4.04 -7.83
CA LEU A 152 11.84 4.04 -6.89
C LEU A 152 12.77 5.25 -7.06
N SER A 153 12.99 5.73 -8.29
CA SER A 153 13.75 6.96 -8.51
C SER A 153 12.96 8.25 -8.28
N ASN A 154 11.70 8.13 -7.83
CA ASN A 154 10.81 9.29 -7.59
C ASN A 154 10.69 10.21 -8.81
N HIS A 155 10.53 9.64 -10.00
CA HIS A 155 10.57 10.36 -11.26
C HIS A 155 9.24 11.08 -11.56
N ARG A 156 9.28 12.26 -12.17
CA ARG A 156 8.09 13.10 -12.45
C ARG A 156 7.18 12.58 -13.57
N THR A 157 7.61 11.58 -14.33
CA THR A 157 6.80 10.97 -15.38
C THR A 157 6.73 9.46 -15.21
N LEU A 158 5.60 8.89 -15.60
CA LEU A 158 5.33 7.46 -15.60
C LEU A 158 4.46 7.13 -16.82
N ASP A 159 4.92 6.21 -17.66
CA ASP A 159 4.10 5.64 -18.73
C ASP A 159 3.16 4.60 -18.09
N LEU A 160 1.89 4.98 -17.95
CA LEU A 160 0.90 4.15 -17.26
C LEU A 160 0.63 2.82 -17.97
N GLN A 161 0.70 2.79 -19.31
CA GLN A 161 0.48 1.57 -20.07
C GLN A 161 1.65 0.58 -19.89
N ARG A 162 2.89 1.07 -19.94
CA ARG A 162 4.07 0.24 -19.67
C ARG A 162 4.10 -0.23 -18.22
N ALA A 163 3.74 0.65 -17.28
CA ALA A 163 3.66 0.32 -15.87
C ALA A 163 2.63 -0.80 -15.61
N GLU A 164 1.45 -0.74 -16.26
CA GLU A 164 0.45 -1.81 -16.21
C GLU A 164 1.02 -3.14 -16.71
N GLN A 165 1.67 -3.13 -17.88
CA GLN A 165 2.29 -4.32 -18.45
C GLN A 165 3.36 -4.92 -17.52
N ASP A 166 4.13 -4.07 -16.82
CA ASP A 166 5.16 -4.53 -15.88
C ASP A 166 4.54 -5.25 -14.67
N VAL A 167 3.46 -4.69 -14.10
CA VAL A 167 2.74 -5.29 -12.97
C VAL A 167 2.02 -6.57 -13.38
N VAL A 168 1.36 -6.59 -14.53
CA VAL A 168 0.70 -7.80 -15.07
C VAL A 168 1.73 -8.91 -15.30
N ARG A 169 2.88 -8.62 -15.91
CA ARG A 169 3.95 -9.62 -16.11
C ARG A 169 4.44 -10.21 -14.79
N ALA A 170 4.59 -9.39 -13.75
CA ALA A 170 5.00 -9.89 -12.43
C ALA A 170 3.94 -10.83 -11.85
N ALA A 171 2.66 -10.48 -11.94
CA ALA A 171 1.58 -11.31 -11.47
C ALA A 171 1.47 -12.63 -12.24
N MET A 172 1.65 -12.60 -13.56
CA MET A 172 1.68 -13.83 -14.39
C MET A 172 2.85 -14.74 -14.01
N LYS A 173 4.06 -14.18 -13.81
CA LYS A 173 5.22 -14.96 -13.34
C LYS A 173 4.98 -15.57 -11.95
N LEU A 174 4.26 -14.87 -11.05
CA LEU A 174 3.88 -15.42 -9.76
C LEU A 174 3.04 -16.69 -9.92
N ILE A 175 1.96 -16.63 -10.72
CA ILE A 175 1.04 -17.76 -10.92
C ILE A 175 1.71 -18.91 -11.69
N GLU A 176 2.55 -18.61 -12.67
CA GLU A 176 3.31 -19.61 -13.42
C GLU A 176 4.23 -20.42 -12.51
N ARG A 177 4.94 -19.77 -11.60
CA ARG A 177 5.87 -20.41 -10.66
C ARG A 177 5.18 -21.07 -9.47
N HIS A 178 4.02 -20.54 -9.09
CA HIS A 178 3.26 -20.95 -7.91
C HIS A 178 1.78 -21.12 -8.27
N PRO A 179 1.42 -22.15 -9.07
CA PRO A 179 0.05 -22.34 -9.56
C PRO A 179 -0.97 -22.58 -8.44
N ALA A 180 -0.51 -22.97 -7.26
CA ALA A 180 -1.34 -23.16 -6.06
C ALA A 180 -1.84 -21.85 -5.44
N VAL A 181 -1.31 -20.67 -5.81
CA VAL A 181 -1.78 -19.38 -5.33
C VAL A 181 -3.22 -19.15 -5.78
N THR A 182 -4.09 -18.87 -4.83
CA THR A 182 -5.52 -18.59 -5.07
C THR A 182 -5.85 -17.12 -5.08
N ASP A 183 -5.09 -16.31 -4.36
CA ASP A 183 -5.34 -14.89 -4.13
C ASP A 183 -4.04 -14.10 -4.31
N ILE A 184 -4.10 -12.98 -5.02
CA ILE A 184 -2.94 -12.11 -5.23
C ILE A 184 -3.10 -10.88 -4.32
N VAL A 185 -2.07 -10.60 -3.50
CA VAL A 185 -1.96 -9.36 -2.72
C VAL A 185 -0.94 -8.45 -3.37
N MET A 186 -1.38 -7.31 -3.89
CA MET A 186 -0.49 -6.27 -4.41
C MET A 186 0.00 -5.39 -3.26
N GLU A 187 1.29 -5.53 -2.92
CA GLU A 187 1.89 -4.81 -1.78
C GLU A 187 1.98 -3.31 -2.03
N CYS A 188 2.42 -2.92 -3.22
CA CYS A 188 2.72 -1.53 -3.53
C CYS A 188 1.44 -0.70 -3.71
N THR A 189 1.33 0.40 -2.97
CA THR A 189 0.17 1.32 -2.98
C THR A 189 -0.02 2.08 -4.30
N ASN A 190 0.92 1.94 -5.24
CA ASN A 190 0.84 2.49 -6.60
C ASN A 190 0.32 1.47 -7.62
N MET A 191 0.09 0.20 -7.21
CA MET A 191 -0.41 -0.87 -8.09
C MET A 191 -1.94 -0.95 -8.24
N PRO A 192 -2.79 -0.47 -7.30
CA PRO A 192 -4.24 -0.62 -7.42
C PRO A 192 -4.85 -0.14 -8.75
N PRO A 193 -4.31 0.88 -9.46
CA PRO A 193 -4.80 1.24 -10.80
C PRO A 193 -4.81 0.07 -11.81
N TYR A 194 -3.96 -0.92 -11.60
CA TYR A 194 -3.76 -2.06 -12.49
C TYR A 194 -4.48 -3.34 -12.04
N ARG A 195 -5.26 -3.29 -10.95
CA ARG A 195 -5.97 -4.45 -10.36
C ARG A 195 -6.79 -5.22 -11.39
N SER A 196 -7.59 -4.52 -12.18
CA SER A 196 -8.46 -5.18 -13.19
C SER A 196 -7.66 -5.89 -14.28
N ALA A 197 -6.56 -5.31 -14.74
CA ALA A 197 -5.67 -5.92 -15.72
C ALA A 197 -4.98 -7.17 -15.15
N VAL A 198 -4.50 -7.10 -13.90
CA VAL A 198 -3.90 -8.24 -13.20
C VAL A 198 -4.91 -9.37 -13.01
N SER A 199 -6.11 -9.06 -12.50
CA SER A 199 -7.15 -10.07 -12.30
C SER A 199 -7.59 -10.71 -13.61
N GLY A 200 -7.76 -9.91 -14.68
CA GLY A 200 -8.11 -10.42 -16.01
C GLY A 200 -7.06 -11.33 -16.60
N ALA A 201 -5.78 -10.99 -16.45
CA ALA A 201 -4.66 -11.77 -16.98
C ALA A 201 -4.40 -13.07 -16.20
N THR A 202 -4.56 -13.05 -14.87
CA THR A 202 -4.23 -14.20 -14.02
C THR A 202 -5.42 -15.10 -13.71
N GLY A 203 -6.65 -14.60 -13.90
CA GLY A 203 -7.88 -15.28 -13.46
C GLY A 203 -7.98 -15.43 -11.94
N ARG A 204 -7.24 -14.63 -11.16
CA ARG A 204 -7.24 -14.68 -9.69
C ARG A 204 -7.86 -13.43 -9.10
N PRO A 205 -8.53 -13.55 -7.92
CA PRO A 205 -8.86 -12.40 -7.09
C PRO A 205 -7.60 -11.60 -6.75
N VAL A 206 -7.71 -10.27 -6.83
CA VAL A 206 -6.61 -9.35 -6.53
C VAL A 206 -7.01 -8.40 -5.42
N HIS A 207 -6.21 -8.36 -4.39
CA HIS A 207 -6.39 -7.58 -3.18
C HIS A 207 -5.28 -6.53 -3.07
N ASP A 208 -5.64 -5.32 -2.73
CA ASP A 208 -4.71 -4.21 -2.62
C ASP A 208 -5.07 -3.25 -1.48
N MET A 209 -4.35 -2.16 -1.38
CA MET A 209 -4.55 -1.19 -0.31
C MET A 209 -5.85 -0.39 -0.48
N GLU A 210 -6.28 -0.08 -1.71
CA GLU A 210 -7.52 0.64 -1.96
C GLU A 210 -8.72 -0.17 -1.46
N THR A 211 -8.83 -1.44 -1.87
CA THR A 211 -9.93 -2.31 -1.46
C THR A 211 -9.95 -2.54 0.05
N LEU A 212 -8.77 -2.79 0.64
CA LEU A 212 -8.65 -2.99 2.08
C LEU A 212 -9.14 -1.77 2.89
N LEU A 213 -8.80 -0.57 2.44
CA LEU A 213 -9.18 0.66 3.13
C LEU A 213 -10.66 1.01 2.93
N VAL A 214 -11.22 0.71 1.76
CA VAL A 214 -12.67 0.87 1.51
C VAL A 214 -13.49 -0.03 2.43
N ASP A 215 -13.11 -1.30 2.55
CA ASP A 215 -13.78 -2.26 3.42
C ASP A 215 -13.65 -1.87 4.90
N ALA A 216 -12.44 -1.50 5.34
CA ALA A 216 -12.19 -1.06 6.71
C ALA A 216 -12.96 0.23 7.07
N TRP A 217 -13.05 1.17 6.13
CA TRP A 217 -13.84 2.40 6.31
C TRP A 217 -15.33 2.11 6.43
N ALA A 218 -15.85 1.18 5.63
CA ALA A 218 -17.25 0.77 5.69
C ALA A 218 -17.58 0.11 7.05
N ALA A 219 -16.71 -0.79 7.53
CA ALA A 219 -16.84 -1.42 8.83
C ALA A 219 -16.85 -0.39 9.98
N LEU A 220 -15.89 0.56 9.96
CA LEU A 220 -15.80 1.62 10.98
C LEU A 220 -17.06 2.48 11.09
N ARG A 221 -17.84 2.59 10.02
CA ARG A 221 -19.10 3.38 10.02
C ARG A 221 -20.29 2.59 10.49
N GLN A 222 -20.26 1.26 10.39
CA GLN A 222 -21.31 0.38 10.89
C GLN A 222 -21.25 0.24 12.41
N ASP A 223 -20.05 0.31 13.00
CA ASP A 223 -19.84 0.18 14.45
C ASP A 223 -20.12 1.47 15.24
N LYS A 224 -20.55 2.55 14.57
CA LYS A 224 -21.00 3.76 15.29
C LYS A 224 -22.50 3.67 15.54
N PRO A 225 -22.95 3.64 16.83
CA PRO A 225 -24.34 3.61 17.24
C PRO A 225 -25.10 4.87 16.79
#